data_d11e4fd3e45a2086ac83912009bf80ab
#
_entry.id   d11e4fd3e45a2086ac83912009bf80ab
#
_cell.length_a   1.000
_cell.length_b   1.000
_cell.length_c   1.000
_cell.angle_alpha   90.00
_cell.angle_beta   90.00
_cell.angle_gamma   90.00
#
_symmetry.space_group_name_H-M   'P 1'
#
loop_
_entity.id
_entity.type
_entity.pdbx_description
1 polymer ?
#
loop_
_entity_poly.entity_id
_entity_poly.type
_entity_poly.pdbx_seq_one_letter_code
_entity_poly.pdbx_strand_id
1 'polypeptide(L)'
;MNTSRLGLALMHLLAKLPLPVLRGIGWGVGRLLFILAAPRRKIALRNLELCFPEVPAAQRRAWAKETFVVFCQTFIDRSWLWFGSEALVRSRVQLTGALHELKGDTATIVFAPHFYSMDAGGLALPLNTPREFTSIFATNPDPVLDAWFMAGRQRFGKVRMLNRADGVKPIIQCLRKGGLLYLLPDMDYGPSDSVFVPFFAVPDAATIPSLSRFARLGKAKVVALYSRMTPQGYVAELTPAWDNFPTDDHVADTARMNRELETYINTMP
;
A
#
# COMPACT_ATOMS: atom_id res chain seq x y z
N MET A 1 -5.58 23.45 -21.97
CA MET A 1 -5.44 23.19 -20.51
C MET A 1 -5.00 21.75 -20.36
N ASN A 2 -3.89 21.43 -19.68
CA ASN A 2 -3.38 20.08 -19.54
C ASN A 2 -4.42 19.23 -18.76
N THR A 3 -4.79 18.06 -19.28
CA THR A 3 -5.81 17.15 -18.71
C THR A 3 -5.52 16.83 -17.23
N SER A 4 -4.25 16.68 -16.87
CA SER A 4 -3.81 16.41 -15.50
C SER A 4 -4.12 17.58 -14.57
N ARG A 5 -3.91 18.82 -14.99
CA ARG A 5 -4.27 20.01 -14.19
C ARG A 5 -5.77 20.12 -13.97
N LEU A 6 -6.57 19.79 -14.97
CA LEU A 6 -8.03 19.74 -14.81
C LEU A 6 -8.45 18.65 -13.82
N GLY A 7 -7.83 17.46 -13.91
CA GLY A 7 -8.03 16.38 -12.95
C GLY A 7 -7.71 16.80 -11.51
N LEU A 8 -6.60 17.51 -11.29
CA LEU A 8 -6.23 18.00 -9.96
C LEU A 8 -7.19 19.08 -9.44
N ALA A 9 -7.65 19.99 -10.31
CA ALA A 9 -8.68 20.96 -9.93
C ALA A 9 -9.97 20.27 -9.49
N LEU A 10 -10.38 19.21 -10.21
CA LEU A 10 -11.52 18.38 -9.82
C LEU A 10 -11.28 17.70 -8.46
N MET A 11 -10.10 17.10 -8.24
CA MET A 11 -9.76 16.49 -6.94
C MET A 11 -9.82 17.50 -5.79
N HIS A 12 -9.35 18.72 -6.01
CA HIS A 12 -9.46 19.81 -5.02
C HIS A 12 -10.91 20.19 -4.73
N LEU A 13 -11.77 20.19 -5.75
CA LEU A 13 -13.20 20.45 -5.57
C LEU A 13 -13.88 19.30 -4.81
N LEU A 14 -13.57 18.04 -5.17
CA LEU A 14 -14.07 16.86 -4.49
C LEU A 14 -13.70 16.83 -3.00
N ALA A 15 -12.53 17.36 -2.63
CA ALA A 15 -12.10 17.43 -1.22
C ALA A 15 -13.09 18.16 -0.29
N LYS A 16 -13.96 18.99 -0.84
CA LYS A 16 -14.98 19.75 -0.09
C LYS A 16 -16.25 18.95 0.17
N LEU A 17 -16.43 17.80 -0.47
CA LEU A 17 -17.64 17.00 -0.36
C LEU A 17 -17.61 16.10 0.88
N PRO A 18 -18.78 15.79 1.47
CA PRO A 18 -18.90 14.80 2.54
C PRO A 18 -18.42 13.41 2.08
N LEU A 19 -17.81 12.65 3.00
CA LEU A 19 -17.26 11.32 2.71
C LEU A 19 -18.28 10.36 2.06
N PRO A 20 -19.56 10.26 2.51
CA PRO A 20 -20.53 9.38 1.87
C PRO A 20 -20.78 9.73 0.39
N VAL A 21 -20.76 11.03 0.05
CA VAL A 21 -20.92 11.48 -1.35
C VAL A 21 -19.73 11.05 -2.20
N LEU A 22 -18.49 11.24 -1.69
CA LEU A 22 -17.27 10.77 -2.37
C LEU A 22 -17.30 9.26 -2.60
N ARG A 23 -17.72 8.50 -1.60
CA ARG A 23 -17.85 7.04 -1.69
C ARG A 23 -18.93 6.60 -2.68
N GLY A 24 -20.04 7.34 -2.74
CA GLY A 24 -21.10 7.12 -3.74
C GLY A 24 -20.62 7.38 -5.18
N ILE A 25 -19.87 8.48 -5.40
CA ILE A 25 -19.24 8.77 -6.69
C ILE A 25 -18.25 7.65 -7.05
N GLY A 26 -17.37 7.27 -6.14
CA GLY A 26 -16.39 6.18 -6.35
C GLY A 26 -17.05 4.85 -6.66
N TRP A 27 -18.17 4.53 -5.99
CA TRP A 27 -18.97 3.36 -6.27
C TRP A 27 -19.51 3.36 -7.71
N GLY A 28 -20.12 4.47 -8.14
CA GLY A 28 -20.67 4.60 -9.50
C GLY A 28 -19.59 4.48 -10.57
N VAL A 29 -18.48 5.22 -10.39
CA VAL A 29 -17.33 5.18 -11.31
C VAL A 29 -16.71 3.79 -11.36
N GLY A 30 -16.55 3.12 -10.21
CA GLY A 30 -16.00 1.76 -10.14
C GLY A 30 -16.85 0.74 -10.90
N ARG A 31 -18.18 0.80 -10.77
CA ARG A 31 -19.09 -0.06 -11.52
C ARG A 31 -19.02 0.20 -13.04
N LEU A 32 -18.92 1.47 -13.41
CA LEU A 32 -18.76 1.85 -14.82
C LEU A 32 -17.42 1.35 -15.38
N LEU A 33 -16.32 1.55 -14.65
CA LEU A 33 -15.00 1.07 -15.05
C LEU A 33 -14.94 -0.46 -15.14
N PHE A 34 -15.63 -1.19 -14.25
CA PHE A 34 -15.73 -2.65 -14.36
C PHE A 34 -16.32 -3.10 -15.70
N ILE A 35 -17.24 -2.32 -16.27
CA ILE A 35 -17.83 -2.59 -17.59
C ILE A 35 -16.85 -2.19 -18.71
N LEU A 36 -16.31 -0.98 -18.65
CA LEU A 36 -15.55 -0.37 -19.74
C LEU A 36 -14.09 -0.85 -19.82
N ALA A 37 -13.42 -1.09 -18.69
CA ALA A 37 -12.01 -1.46 -18.65
C ALA A 37 -11.80 -2.99 -18.80
N ALA A 38 -12.24 -3.54 -19.93
CA ALA A 38 -12.21 -4.98 -20.21
C ALA A 38 -10.82 -5.64 -20.01
N PRO A 39 -9.68 -5.04 -20.41
CA PRO A 39 -8.36 -5.64 -20.17
C PRO A 39 -8.04 -5.80 -18.68
N ARG A 40 -8.30 -4.76 -17.87
CA ARG A 40 -8.07 -4.80 -16.42
C ARG A 40 -8.99 -5.79 -15.72
N ARG A 41 -10.25 -5.85 -16.14
CA ARG A 41 -11.20 -6.85 -15.63
C ARG A 41 -10.75 -8.29 -15.92
N LYS A 42 -10.23 -8.56 -17.13
CA LYS A 42 -9.69 -9.89 -17.46
C LYS A 42 -8.54 -10.28 -16.54
N ILE A 43 -7.61 -9.35 -16.28
CA ILE A 43 -6.47 -9.59 -15.35
C ILE A 43 -7.01 -9.90 -13.95
N ALA A 44 -7.90 -9.07 -13.40
CA ALA A 44 -8.46 -9.29 -12.07
C ALA A 44 -9.17 -10.65 -11.95
N LEU A 45 -10.00 -11.02 -12.94
CA LEU A 45 -10.68 -12.30 -12.97
C LEU A 45 -9.70 -13.47 -13.07
N ARG A 46 -8.64 -13.35 -13.88
CA ARG A 46 -7.62 -14.39 -14.01
C ARG A 46 -6.82 -14.58 -12.72
N ASN A 47 -6.45 -13.50 -12.07
CA ASN A 47 -5.73 -13.59 -10.79
C ASN A 47 -6.61 -14.25 -9.72
N LEU A 48 -7.89 -13.89 -9.63
CA LEU A 48 -8.82 -14.55 -8.71
C LEU A 48 -9.05 -16.02 -9.04
N GLU A 49 -9.07 -16.40 -10.32
CA GLU A 49 -9.16 -17.80 -10.73
C GLU A 49 -7.93 -18.61 -10.32
N LEU A 50 -6.74 -18.04 -10.47
CA LEU A 50 -5.48 -18.69 -10.09
C LEU A 50 -5.34 -18.81 -8.57
N CYS A 51 -5.66 -17.76 -7.83
CA CYS A 51 -5.49 -17.74 -6.37
C CYS A 51 -6.62 -18.49 -5.63
N PHE A 52 -7.83 -18.50 -6.18
CA PHE A 52 -9.03 -19.05 -5.53
C PHE A 52 -9.82 -19.97 -6.49
N PRO A 53 -9.22 -21.08 -6.98
CA PRO A 53 -9.89 -21.97 -7.93
C PRO A 53 -11.16 -22.59 -7.36
N GLU A 54 -11.20 -22.86 -6.05
CA GLU A 54 -12.34 -23.49 -5.34
C GLU A 54 -13.55 -22.57 -5.21
N VAL A 55 -13.34 -21.24 -5.32
CA VAL A 55 -14.43 -20.27 -5.18
C VAL A 55 -15.25 -20.20 -6.47
N PRO A 56 -16.58 -20.25 -6.40
CA PRO A 56 -17.43 -20.19 -7.59
C PRO A 56 -17.16 -18.96 -8.46
N ALA A 57 -17.19 -19.12 -9.79
CA ALA A 57 -16.93 -18.05 -10.76
C ALA A 57 -17.80 -16.80 -10.54
N ALA A 58 -19.06 -16.98 -10.10
CA ALA A 58 -19.96 -15.89 -9.79
C ALA A 58 -19.44 -15.04 -8.60
N GLN A 59 -18.91 -15.70 -7.56
CA GLN A 59 -18.33 -15.04 -6.40
C GLN A 59 -17.02 -14.31 -6.78
N ARG A 60 -16.12 -14.96 -7.54
CA ARG A 60 -14.90 -14.32 -8.05
C ARG A 60 -15.22 -13.07 -8.88
N ARG A 61 -16.29 -13.13 -9.70
CA ARG A 61 -16.77 -11.97 -10.46
C ARG A 61 -17.31 -10.86 -9.55
N ALA A 62 -17.99 -11.20 -8.46
CA ALA A 62 -18.44 -10.23 -7.46
C ALA A 62 -17.25 -9.53 -6.79
N TRP A 63 -16.24 -10.29 -6.36
CA TRP A 63 -14.99 -9.74 -5.81
C TRP A 63 -14.25 -8.84 -6.80
N ALA A 64 -14.10 -9.29 -8.05
CA ALA A 64 -13.49 -8.46 -9.09
C ALA A 64 -14.21 -7.13 -9.27
N LYS A 65 -15.56 -7.12 -9.22
CA LYS A 65 -16.37 -5.90 -9.32
C LYS A 65 -16.16 -4.99 -8.12
N GLU A 66 -16.12 -5.57 -6.91
CA GLU A 66 -15.87 -4.81 -5.68
C GLU A 66 -14.46 -4.21 -5.67
N THR A 67 -13.46 -4.92 -6.17
CA THR A 67 -12.09 -4.42 -6.39
C THR A 67 -12.08 -3.11 -7.18
N PHE A 68 -12.86 -3.01 -8.26
CA PHE A 68 -12.97 -1.77 -9.04
C PHE A 68 -13.66 -0.64 -8.25
N VAL A 69 -14.68 -0.98 -7.47
CA VAL A 69 -15.39 -0.02 -6.62
C VAL A 69 -14.44 0.54 -5.57
N VAL A 70 -13.77 -0.32 -4.80
CA VAL A 70 -12.83 0.09 -3.74
C VAL A 70 -11.66 0.88 -4.32
N PHE A 71 -11.10 0.46 -5.46
CA PHE A 71 -10.07 1.20 -6.17
C PHE A 71 -10.50 2.64 -6.47
N CYS A 72 -11.71 2.83 -7.03
CA CYS A 72 -12.20 4.17 -7.37
C CYS A 72 -12.51 4.99 -6.13
N GLN A 73 -13.06 4.39 -5.08
CA GLN A 73 -13.32 5.08 -3.82
C GLN A 73 -12.03 5.56 -3.17
N THR A 74 -11.02 4.69 -3.06
CA THR A 74 -9.72 5.05 -2.48
C THR A 74 -8.96 6.04 -3.34
N PHE A 75 -9.11 5.98 -4.67
CA PHE A 75 -8.52 6.99 -5.56
C PHE A 75 -9.15 8.37 -5.34
N ILE A 76 -10.48 8.45 -5.26
CA ILE A 76 -11.22 9.71 -5.01
C ILE A 76 -10.93 10.23 -3.60
N ASP A 77 -10.75 9.36 -2.62
CA ASP A 77 -10.42 9.74 -1.25
C ASP A 77 -9.07 10.46 -1.13
N ARG A 78 -8.15 10.30 -2.10
CA ARG A 78 -6.94 11.15 -2.17
C ARG A 78 -7.29 12.64 -2.23
N SER A 79 -8.50 13.01 -2.65
CA SER A 79 -8.96 14.40 -2.61
C SER A 79 -8.88 14.97 -1.19
N TRP A 80 -9.53 14.37 -0.21
CA TRP A 80 -9.50 14.85 1.17
C TRP A 80 -8.23 14.41 1.93
N LEU A 81 -7.65 13.25 1.59
CA LEU A 81 -6.38 12.82 2.17
C LEU A 81 -5.26 13.83 1.87
N TRP A 82 -5.24 14.42 0.68
CA TRP A 82 -4.14 15.26 0.21
C TRP A 82 -4.47 16.76 0.17
N PHE A 83 -5.73 17.16 0.21
CA PHE A 83 -6.15 18.58 0.25
C PHE A 83 -6.90 18.96 1.53
N GLY A 84 -7.42 18.00 2.30
CA GLY A 84 -8.12 18.25 3.55
C GLY A 84 -7.19 18.81 4.64
N SER A 85 -7.74 19.39 5.70
CA SER A 85 -6.95 19.81 6.85
C SER A 85 -6.33 18.62 7.60
N GLU A 86 -5.25 18.83 8.35
CA GLU A 86 -4.67 17.80 9.21
C GLU A 86 -5.70 17.25 10.21
N ALA A 87 -6.51 18.12 10.80
CA ALA A 87 -7.58 17.73 11.71
C ALA A 87 -8.60 16.80 11.05
N LEU A 88 -8.99 17.06 9.78
CA LEU A 88 -9.87 16.19 9.02
C LEU A 88 -9.21 14.85 8.75
N VAL A 89 -7.94 14.82 8.35
CA VAL A 89 -7.24 13.55 8.09
C VAL A 89 -7.11 12.75 9.39
N ARG A 90 -6.71 13.36 10.49
CA ARG A 90 -6.64 12.71 11.81
C ARG A 90 -7.98 12.15 12.29
N SER A 91 -9.09 12.82 12.00
CA SER A 91 -10.41 12.32 12.37
C SER A 91 -10.87 11.11 11.57
N ARG A 92 -10.31 10.88 10.37
CA ARG A 92 -10.72 9.83 9.45
C ARG A 92 -9.67 8.73 9.23
N VAL A 93 -8.43 8.93 9.66
CA VAL A 93 -7.35 7.95 9.53
C VAL A 93 -6.83 7.61 10.92
N GLN A 94 -7.09 6.40 11.34
CA GLN A 94 -6.69 5.90 12.66
C GLN A 94 -5.51 4.94 12.52
N LEU A 95 -4.52 5.07 13.42
CA LEU A 95 -3.44 4.10 13.58
C LEU A 95 -3.68 3.32 14.88
N THR A 96 -3.70 1.99 14.79
CA THR A 96 -4.01 1.08 15.89
C THR A 96 -2.97 -0.05 15.99
N GLY A 97 -3.13 -0.91 17.00
CA GLY A 97 -2.28 -2.10 17.18
C GLY A 97 -1.02 -1.81 17.96
N ALA A 98 0.10 -2.40 17.57
CA ALA A 98 1.37 -2.40 18.30
C ALA A 98 2.16 -1.09 18.17
N LEU A 99 1.60 0.04 18.56
CA LEU A 99 2.20 1.38 18.37
C LEU A 99 3.54 1.56 19.12
N HIS A 100 3.81 0.75 20.13
CA HIS A 100 5.10 0.74 20.82
C HIS A 100 6.28 0.37 19.93
N GLU A 101 6.01 -0.36 18.83
CA GLU A 101 7.01 -0.75 17.84
C GLU A 101 7.60 0.43 17.05
N LEU A 102 6.88 1.56 17.01
CA LEU A 102 7.35 2.79 16.36
C LEU A 102 8.20 3.66 17.30
N LYS A 103 8.32 3.32 18.59
CA LYS A 103 9.09 4.09 19.56
C LYS A 103 10.60 3.78 19.45
N GLY A 104 11.40 4.72 19.94
CA GLY A 104 12.88 4.59 19.94
C GLY A 104 13.49 4.77 18.56
N ASP A 105 14.69 4.27 18.36
CA ASP A 105 15.55 4.44 17.19
C ASP A 105 15.96 3.11 16.54
N THR A 106 15.33 2.00 16.95
CA THR A 106 15.58 0.70 16.32
C THR A 106 15.19 0.75 14.84
N ALA A 107 16.11 0.37 13.97
CA ALA A 107 15.85 0.23 12.54
C ALA A 107 14.58 -0.62 12.30
N THR A 108 13.60 -0.09 11.57
CA THR A 108 12.30 -0.76 11.43
C THR A 108 11.84 -0.69 9.98
N ILE A 109 11.50 -1.84 9.42
CA ILE A 109 10.77 -1.91 8.16
C ILE A 109 9.29 -2.09 8.47
N VAL A 110 8.48 -1.19 7.95
CA VAL A 110 7.03 -1.31 7.95
C VAL A 110 6.64 -1.98 6.63
N PHE A 111 6.36 -3.27 6.70
CA PHE A 111 5.80 -4.03 5.58
C PHE A 111 4.37 -3.56 5.33
N ALA A 112 4.14 -2.92 4.21
CA ALA A 112 2.83 -2.41 3.83
C ALA A 112 2.48 -2.91 2.43
N PRO A 113 1.58 -3.89 2.30
CA PRO A 113 1.17 -4.39 0.98
C PRO A 113 0.46 -3.31 0.15
N HIS A 114 0.42 -3.50 -1.18
CA HIS A 114 -0.31 -2.62 -2.11
C HIS A 114 -1.85 -2.73 -1.96
N PHE A 115 -2.33 -2.71 -0.73
CA PHE A 115 -3.77 -2.54 -0.50
C PHE A 115 -4.23 -1.18 -1.01
N TYR A 116 -5.45 -1.07 -1.49
CA TYR A 116 -5.97 0.19 -2.04
C TYR A 116 -5.91 1.36 -1.06
N SER A 117 -5.94 1.09 0.24
CA SER A 117 -5.81 2.06 1.34
C SER A 117 -4.37 2.40 1.73
N MET A 118 -3.35 1.98 0.96
CA MET A 118 -1.93 2.18 1.29
C MET A 118 -1.54 3.64 1.50
N ASP A 119 -2.11 4.59 0.74
CA ASP A 119 -1.81 6.01 0.92
C ASP A 119 -2.36 6.55 2.26
N ALA A 120 -3.52 6.06 2.71
CA ALA A 120 -4.03 6.38 4.05
C ALA A 120 -3.14 5.79 5.15
N GLY A 121 -2.71 4.53 5.00
CA GLY A 121 -1.74 3.88 5.90
C GLY A 121 -0.41 4.63 5.95
N GLY A 122 0.10 5.06 4.79
CA GLY A 122 1.33 5.86 4.69
C GLY A 122 1.22 7.23 5.38
N LEU A 123 0.04 7.86 5.39
CA LEU A 123 -0.20 9.12 6.13
C LEU A 123 -0.41 8.88 7.64
N ALA A 124 -0.94 7.72 8.04
CA ALA A 124 -1.15 7.40 9.45
C ALA A 124 0.17 7.39 10.24
N LEU A 125 1.27 6.92 9.64
CA LEU A 125 2.57 6.83 10.32
C LEU A 125 3.14 8.21 10.68
N PRO A 126 3.43 9.14 9.75
CA PRO A 126 4.02 10.42 10.07
C PRO A 126 3.12 11.31 10.93
N LEU A 127 1.81 11.04 10.97
CA LEU A 127 0.88 11.70 11.89
C LEU A 127 1.03 11.20 13.34
N ASN A 128 1.57 10.01 13.58
CA ASN A 128 1.61 9.35 14.89
C ASN A 128 3.03 9.05 15.40
N THR A 129 4.08 9.34 14.65
CA THR A 129 5.47 9.19 15.09
C THR A 129 6.32 10.38 14.67
N PRO A 130 7.23 10.88 15.52
CA PRO A 130 8.17 11.95 15.17
C PRO A 130 9.38 11.45 14.37
N ARG A 131 9.53 10.11 14.21
CA ARG A 131 10.65 9.52 13.47
C ARG A 131 10.61 9.87 11.99
N GLU A 132 11.78 9.96 11.37
CA GLU A 132 11.87 10.07 9.92
C GLU A 132 11.32 8.80 9.26
N PHE A 133 10.41 8.99 8.35
CA PHE A 133 9.75 7.96 7.59
C PHE A 133 10.24 8.00 6.14
N THR A 134 10.77 6.89 5.66
CA THR A 134 11.28 6.76 4.30
C THR A 134 10.39 5.81 3.50
N SER A 135 10.09 6.16 2.25
CA SER A 135 9.42 5.26 1.32
C SER A 135 10.11 5.30 -0.04
N ILE A 136 9.87 4.27 -0.85
CA ILE A 136 10.43 4.14 -2.19
C ILE A 136 9.35 4.45 -3.22
N PHE A 137 9.69 5.20 -4.25
CA PHE A 137 8.76 5.51 -5.34
C PHE A 137 9.41 5.32 -6.70
N ALA A 138 8.57 5.17 -7.72
CA ALA A 138 8.95 5.31 -9.12
C ALA A 138 8.37 6.61 -9.67
N THR A 139 9.17 7.37 -10.40
CA THR A 139 8.74 8.65 -11.01
C THR A 139 7.57 8.41 -11.96
N ASN A 140 6.55 9.23 -11.86
CA ASN A 140 5.44 9.21 -12.81
C ASN A 140 5.86 9.94 -14.09
N PRO A 141 5.54 9.39 -15.29
CA PRO A 141 5.85 10.07 -16.56
C PRO A 141 5.19 11.44 -16.72
N ASP A 142 4.03 11.67 -16.11
CA ASP A 142 3.40 13.00 -16.06
C ASP A 142 3.94 13.80 -14.87
N PRO A 143 4.70 14.90 -15.10
CA PRO A 143 5.31 15.66 -14.03
C PRO A 143 4.29 16.37 -13.12
N VAL A 144 3.08 16.66 -13.61
CA VAL A 144 2.02 17.27 -12.81
C VAL A 144 1.45 16.26 -11.82
N LEU A 145 1.24 15.03 -12.26
CA LEU A 145 0.81 13.94 -11.38
C LEU A 145 1.92 13.53 -10.42
N ASP A 146 3.17 13.46 -10.88
CA ASP A 146 4.32 13.13 -10.04
C ASP A 146 4.44 14.11 -8.86
N ALA A 147 4.40 15.40 -9.15
CA ALA A 147 4.44 16.44 -8.12
C ALA A 147 3.26 16.35 -7.14
N TRP A 148 2.07 16.01 -7.63
CA TRP A 148 0.90 15.84 -6.79
C TRP A 148 1.03 14.62 -5.85
N PHE A 149 1.50 13.47 -6.36
CA PHE A 149 1.77 12.28 -5.55
C PHE A 149 2.81 12.58 -4.48
N MET A 150 3.90 13.25 -4.84
CA MET A 150 4.95 13.63 -3.90
C MET A 150 4.44 14.56 -2.80
N ALA A 151 3.75 15.64 -3.18
CA ALA A 151 3.17 16.59 -2.23
C ALA A 151 2.17 15.91 -1.28
N GLY A 152 1.33 15.00 -1.80
CA GLY A 152 0.36 14.25 -0.99
C GLY A 152 1.02 13.33 0.03
N ARG A 153 2.05 12.59 -0.37
CA ARG A 153 2.75 11.64 0.49
C ARG A 153 3.66 12.29 1.54
N GLN A 154 4.20 13.48 1.24
CA GLN A 154 5.12 14.21 2.11
C GLN A 154 4.44 15.30 2.96
N ARG A 155 3.11 15.36 2.96
CA ARG A 155 2.40 16.51 3.56
C ARG A 155 2.43 16.57 5.09
N PHE A 156 2.75 15.48 5.77
CA PHE A 156 2.79 15.42 7.24
C PHE A 156 4.11 14.86 7.75
N GLY A 157 4.56 15.38 8.90
CA GLY A 157 5.74 14.87 9.58
C GLY A 157 7.03 14.95 8.75
N LYS A 158 7.96 14.04 9.02
CA LYS A 158 9.25 13.93 8.35
C LYS A 158 9.21 12.74 7.38
N VAL A 159 8.87 12.99 6.13
CA VAL A 159 8.79 11.95 5.09
C VAL A 159 9.86 12.17 4.04
N ARG A 160 10.69 11.16 3.82
CA ARG A 160 11.70 11.12 2.77
C ARG A 160 11.29 10.13 1.69
N MET A 161 11.20 10.59 0.46
CA MET A 161 10.92 9.74 -0.69
C MET A 161 12.22 9.45 -1.44
N LEU A 162 12.56 8.17 -1.58
CA LEU A 162 13.72 7.70 -2.34
C LEU A 162 13.26 7.23 -3.72
N ASN A 163 13.93 7.68 -4.76
CA ASN A 163 13.65 7.15 -6.09
C ASN A 163 14.18 5.72 -6.20
N ARG A 164 13.40 4.84 -6.79
CA ARG A 164 13.85 3.46 -7.05
C ARG A 164 15.14 3.40 -7.87
N ALA A 165 15.36 4.36 -8.77
CA ALA A 165 16.57 4.47 -9.58
C ALA A 165 17.83 4.78 -8.77
N ASP A 166 17.72 5.32 -7.54
CA ASP A 166 18.84 5.62 -6.65
C ASP A 166 19.50 4.35 -6.07
N GLY A 167 18.90 3.19 -6.29
CA GLY A 167 19.37 1.90 -5.84
C GLY A 167 19.19 1.64 -4.35
N VAL A 168 19.85 0.59 -3.86
CA VAL A 168 19.66 0.06 -2.50
C VAL A 168 20.42 0.83 -1.41
N LYS A 169 21.55 1.46 -1.77
CA LYS A 169 22.44 2.12 -0.79
C LYS A 169 21.77 3.16 0.09
N PRO A 170 20.95 4.10 -0.43
CA PRO A 170 20.24 5.08 0.40
C PRO A 170 19.24 4.43 1.37
N ILE A 171 18.61 3.33 0.97
CA ILE A 171 17.65 2.58 1.78
C ILE A 171 18.36 1.98 3.01
N ILE A 172 19.48 1.30 2.77
CA ILE A 172 20.27 0.68 3.85
C ILE A 172 20.88 1.74 4.78
N GLN A 173 21.32 2.87 4.24
CA GLN A 173 21.79 3.99 5.07
C GLN A 173 20.69 4.55 5.98
N CYS A 174 19.46 4.67 5.49
CA CYS A 174 18.32 5.08 6.31
C CYS A 174 18.10 4.11 7.48
N LEU A 175 17.99 2.81 7.19
CA LEU A 175 17.78 1.79 8.20
C LEU A 175 18.90 1.77 9.24
N ARG A 176 20.16 1.78 8.82
CA ARG A 176 21.32 1.77 9.73
C ARG A 176 21.42 2.99 10.66
N LYS A 177 20.73 4.06 10.33
CA LYS A 177 20.58 5.25 11.20
C LYS A 177 19.36 5.16 12.13
N GLY A 178 18.72 4.00 12.21
CA GLY A 178 17.52 3.82 13.02
C GLY A 178 16.24 4.40 12.37
N GLY A 179 16.20 4.53 11.04
CA GLY A 179 15.05 5.04 10.32
C GLY A 179 13.88 4.04 10.23
N LEU A 180 12.71 4.56 9.83
CA LEU A 180 11.55 3.77 9.45
C LEU A 180 11.49 3.67 7.92
N LEU A 181 11.44 2.46 7.37
CA LEU A 181 11.24 2.23 5.94
C LEU A 181 9.84 1.67 5.70
N TYR A 182 9.01 2.39 4.96
CA TYR A 182 7.72 1.93 4.46
C TYR A 182 7.96 1.19 3.14
N LEU A 183 7.85 -0.12 3.19
CA LEU A 183 8.21 -1.00 2.08
C LEU A 183 6.98 -1.75 1.58
N LEU A 184 6.78 -1.70 0.26
CA LEU A 184 5.72 -2.42 -0.46
C LEU A 184 6.39 -3.49 -1.34
N PRO A 185 6.69 -4.69 -0.78
CA PRO A 185 7.52 -5.69 -1.44
C PRO A 185 6.71 -6.73 -2.24
N ASP A 186 5.42 -6.51 -2.42
CA ASP A 186 4.45 -7.43 -3.02
C ASP A 186 4.23 -7.20 -4.53
N MET A 187 5.19 -6.56 -5.21
CA MET A 187 5.16 -6.35 -6.65
C MET A 187 5.95 -7.45 -7.38
N ASP A 188 5.44 -7.85 -8.54
CA ASP A 188 6.17 -8.71 -9.48
C ASP A 188 7.04 -7.84 -10.41
N TYR A 189 8.34 -8.13 -10.42
CA TYR A 189 9.33 -7.49 -11.31
C TYR A 189 9.92 -8.46 -12.34
N GLY A 190 9.27 -9.58 -12.53
CA GLY A 190 9.69 -10.63 -13.43
C GLY A 190 10.60 -11.68 -12.76
N PRO A 191 10.92 -12.76 -13.48
CA PRO A 191 11.56 -13.94 -12.90
C PRO A 191 13.00 -13.73 -12.43
N SER A 192 13.74 -12.80 -13.03
CA SER A 192 15.18 -12.59 -12.75
C SER A 192 15.45 -12.05 -11.35
N ASP A 193 14.52 -11.27 -10.78
CA ASP A 193 14.67 -10.65 -9.46
C ASP A 193 13.83 -11.33 -8.37
N SER A 194 13.11 -12.41 -8.73
CA SER A 194 12.16 -13.10 -7.87
C SER A 194 12.69 -14.45 -7.38
N VAL A 195 12.14 -14.89 -6.26
CA VAL A 195 12.09 -16.29 -5.85
C VAL A 195 10.68 -16.81 -6.11
N PHE A 196 10.56 -18.12 -6.32
CA PHE A 196 9.28 -18.75 -6.58
C PHE A 196 8.81 -19.43 -5.30
N VAL A 197 7.72 -18.92 -4.73
CA VAL A 197 7.17 -19.36 -3.44
C VAL A 197 5.65 -19.41 -3.52
N PRO A 198 4.97 -20.20 -2.68
CA PRO A 198 3.51 -20.30 -2.68
C PRO A 198 2.84 -18.93 -2.41
N PHE A 199 1.71 -18.73 -3.09
CA PHE A 199 0.77 -17.63 -2.82
C PHE A 199 -0.65 -18.09 -3.15
N PHE A 200 -1.48 -18.29 -2.15
CA PHE A 200 -2.77 -18.97 -2.23
C PHE A 200 -2.65 -20.32 -2.96
N ALA A 201 -3.48 -20.59 -3.97
CA ALA A 201 -3.43 -21.81 -4.75
C ALA A 201 -2.31 -21.84 -5.83
N VAL A 202 -1.52 -20.78 -5.94
CA VAL A 202 -0.38 -20.71 -6.87
C VAL A 202 0.88 -21.24 -6.16
N PRO A 203 1.42 -22.41 -6.53
CA PRO A 203 2.57 -23.01 -5.82
C PRO A 203 3.87 -22.23 -6.04
N ASP A 204 4.04 -21.62 -7.21
CA ASP A 204 5.27 -20.98 -7.67
C ASP A 204 5.01 -19.54 -8.10
N ALA A 205 4.56 -18.69 -7.17
CA ALA A 205 4.36 -17.26 -7.43
C ALA A 205 5.69 -16.51 -7.40
N ALA A 206 5.99 -15.77 -8.47
CA ALA A 206 7.18 -14.93 -8.55
C ALA A 206 7.09 -13.79 -7.52
N THR A 207 7.95 -13.81 -6.52
CA THR A 207 7.93 -12.85 -5.40
C THR A 207 9.32 -12.31 -5.14
N ILE A 208 9.46 -10.99 -5.01
CA ILE A 208 10.76 -10.37 -4.74
C ILE A 208 11.16 -10.55 -3.26
N PRO A 209 12.39 -11.00 -2.97
CA PRO A 209 12.86 -11.20 -1.60
C PRO A 209 13.38 -9.89 -0.94
N SER A 210 12.85 -8.72 -1.33
CA SER A 210 13.36 -7.43 -0.89
C SER A 210 13.15 -7.18 0.60
N LEU A 211 12.05 -7.68 1.19
CA LEU A 211 11.76 -7.53 2.62
C LEU A 211 12.86 -8.16 3.48
N SER A 212 13.16 -9.44 3.27
CA SER A 212 14.19 -10.17 3.98
C SER A 212 15.59 -9.57 3.75
N ARG A 213 15.91 -9.25 2.48
CA ARG A 213 17.22 -8.65 2.12
C ARG A 213 17.44 -7.30 2.80
N PHE A 214 16.45 -6.41 2.80
CA PHE A 214 16.58 -5.10 3.45
C PHE A 214 16.61 -5.21 4.97
N ALA A 215 15.81 -6.10 5.56
CA ALA A 215 15.84 -6.36 6.99
C ALA A 215 17.22 -6.85 7.44
N ARG A 216 17.84 -7.78 6.71
CA ARG A 216 19.18 -8.28 6.98
C ARG A 216 20.26 -7.20 6.84
N LEU A 217 20.29 -6.51 5.70
CA LEU A 217 21.32 -5.49 5.40
C LEU A 217 21.19 -4.27 6.32
N GLY A 218 19.96 -3.93 6.69
CA GLY A 218 19.64 -2.80 7.57
C GLY A 218 19.70 -3.15 9.05
N LYS A 219 19.82 -4.44 9.41
CA LYS A 219 19.64 -4.95 10.79
C LYS A 219 18.34 -4.46 11.41
N ALA A 220 17.27 -4.50 10.62
CA ALA A 220 15.99 -3.94 10.95
C ALA A 220 14.99 -5.00 11.39
N LYS A 221 14.20 -4.71 12.42
CA LYS A 221 12.99 -5.47 12.72
C LYS A 221 11.93 -5.20 11.66
N VAL A 222 11.02 -6.14 11.48
CA VAL A 222 9.88 -6.00 10.55
C VAL A 222 8.58 -5.98 11.34
N VAL A 223 7.75 -5.00 11.06
CA VAL A 223 6.36 -4.90 11.51
C VAL A 223 5.47 -4.80 10.28
N ALA A 224 4.26 -5.34 10.31
CA ALA A 224 3.35 -5.16 9.19
C ALA A 224 2.35 -4.03 9.50
N LEU A 225 1.94 -3.31 8.46
CA LEU A 225 0.89 -2.30 8.53
C LEU A 225 -0.20 -2.64 7.52
N TYR A 226 -1.35 -3.03 8.02
CA TYR A 226 -2.49 -3.36 7.20
C TYR A 226 -3.54 -2.25 7.28
N SER A 227 -3.80 -1.62 6.16
CA SER A 227 -4.78 -0.55 6.10
C SER A 227 -6.04 -1.01 5.40
N ARG A 228 -7.19 -0.69 6.00
CA ARG A 228 -8.52 -1.01 5.46
C ARG A 228 -9.42 0.20 5.44
N MET A 229 -10.29 0.23 4.45
CA MET A 229 -11.33 1.23 4.34
C MET A 229 -12.48 0.92 5.31
N THR A 230 -13.01 1.95 5.95
CA THR A 230 -14.18 1.88 6.83
C THR A 230 -15.23 2.91 6.42
N PRO A 231 -16.47 2.82 6.88
CA PRO A 231 -17.48 3.86 6.60
C PRO A 231 -17.07 5.27 7.04
N GLN A 232 -16.22 5.38 8.08
CA GLN A 232 -15.77 6.66 8.64
C GLN A 232 -14.44 7.16 8.05
N GLY A 233 -13.73 6.33 7.28
CA GLY A 233 -12.42 6.67 6.72
C GLY A 233 -11.53 5.43 6.58
N TYR A 234 -10.42 5.38 7.33
CA TYR A 234 -9.45 4.28 7.28
C TYR A 234 -8.95 3.90 8.66
N VAL A 235 -8.67 2.63 8.82
CA VAL A 235 -7.91 2.10 9.96
C VAL A 235 -6.64 1.45 9.42
N ALA A 236 -5.50 1.87 9.93
CA ALA A 236 -4.21 1.24 9.71
C ALA A 236 -3.81 0.52 10.99
N GLU A 237 -3.64 -0.79 10.92
CA GLU A 237 -3.31 -1.65 12.05
C GLU A 237 -1.86 -2.11 11.96
N LEU A 238 -1.07 -1.78 12.99
CA LEU A 238 0.33 -2.17 13.11
C LEU A 238 0.43 -3.46 13.90
N THR A 239 1.10 -4.48 13.35
CA THR A 239 1.35 -5.73 14.06
C THR A 239 2.56 -5.61 15.01
N PRO A 240 2.71 -6.52 16.01
CA PRO A 240 3.99 -6.71 16.68
C PRO A 240 5.11 -7.04 15.68
N ALA A 241 6.35 -6.78 16.09
CA ALA A 241 7.51 -7.16 15.30
C ALA A 241 7.55 -8.68 15.07
N TRP A 242 7.97 -9.08 13.88
CA TRP A 242 8.08 -10.50 13.55
C TRP A 242 9.25 -11.14 14.28
N ASP A 243 8.96 -12.20 15.02
CA ASP A 243 9.99 -13.00 15.68
C ASP A 243 10.79 -13.80 14.66
N ASN A 244 12.08 -14.02 14.92
CA ASN A 244 12.97 -14.81 14.07
C ASN A 244 12.91 -14.41 12.58
N PHE A 245 12.96 -13.11 12.32
CA PHE A 245 12.97 -12.57 10.96
C PHE A 245 13.96 -11.39 10.87
N PRO A 246 14.82 -11.31 9.84
CA PRO A 246 15.01 -12.31 8.79
C PRO A 246 15.85 -13.49 9.26
N THR A 247 15.65 -14.65 8.61
CA THR A 247 16.49 -15.84 8.76
C THR A 247 17.64 -15.86 7.74
N ASP A 248 18.45 -16.91 7.70
CA ASP A 248 19.47 -17.10 6.66
C ASP A 248 18.87 -17.59 5.32
N ASP A 249 17.65 -18.08 5.35
CA ASP A 249 16.92 -18.56 4.18
C ASP A 249 15.93 -17.48 3.67
N HIS A 250 16.37 -16.68 2.70
CA HIS A 250 15.54 -15.64 2.10
C HIS A 250 14.34 -16.19 1.29
N VAL A 251 14.37 -17.47 0.89
CA VAL A 251 13.23 -18.11 0.21
C VAL A 251 12.15 -18.42 1.23
N ALA A 252 12.52 -19.04 2.36
CA ALA A 252 11.60 -19.31 3.46
C ALA A 252 11.02 -18.01 4.05
N ASP A 253 11.84 -16.97 4.20
CA ASP A 253 11.40 -15.64 4.63
C ASP A 253 10.36 -15.03 3.67
N THR A 254 10.59 -15.16 2.35
CA THR A 254 9.65 -14.66 1.34
C THR A 254 8.34 -15.44 1.34
N ALA A 255 8.42 -16.77 1.51
CA ALA A 255 7.23 -17.60 1.67
C ALA A 255 6.44 -17.23 2.94
N ARG A 256 7.13 -16.88 4.04
CA ARG A 256 6.48 -16.36 5.25
C ARG A 256 5.77 -15.04 4.98
N MET A 257 6.40 -14.11 4.27
CA MET A 257 5.78 -12.84 3.88
C MET A 257 4.48 -13.07 3.10
N ASN A 258 4.47 -14.00 2.14
CA ASN A 258 3.27 -14.35 1.40
C ASN A 258 2.16 -14.90 2.31
N ARG A 259 2.48 -15.84 3.23
CA ARG A 259 1.49 -16.38 4.18
C ARG A 259 0.86 -15.29 5.08
N GLU A 260 1.68 -14.36 5.56
CA GLU A 260 1.18 -13.21 6.32
C GLU A 260 0.23 -12.36 5.47
N LEU A 261 0.60 -12.09 4.21
CA LEU A 261 -0.23 -11.35 3.28
C LEU A 261 -1.57 -12.07 3.00
N GLU A 262 -1.54 -13.38 2.76
CA GLU A 262 -2.74 -14.21 2.57
C GLU A 262 -3.70 -14.11 3.76
N THR A 263 -3.17 -14.18 4.98
CA THR A 263 -3.97 -14.07 6.21
C THR A 263 -4.77 -12.77 6.22
N TYR A 264 -4.15 -11.66 5.84
CA TYR A 264 -4.84 -10.36 5.83
C TYR A 264 -5.77 -10.19 4.63
N ILE A 265 -5.40 -10.68 3.44
CA ILE A 265 -6.28 -10.66 2.27
C ILE A 265 -7.59 -11.42 2.58
N ASN A 266 -7.49 -12.56 3.27
CA ASN A 266 -8.67 -13.35 3.65
C ASN A 266 -9.63 -12.63 4.62
N THR A 267 -9.18 -11.60 5.31
CA THR A 267 -10.06 -10.74 6.14
C THR A 267 -10.80 -9.66 5.33
N MET A 268 -10.41 -9.47 4.06
CA MET A 268 -10.91 -8.39 3.18
C MET A 268 -11.07 -8.86 1.73
N PRO A 269 -11.70 -10.00 1.45
CA PRO A 269 -11.76 -10.60 0.12
C PRO A 269 -12.55 -9.76 -0.90
#